data_dfd85a563f83da01183bde3c138f65c5
#
_entry.id   dfd85a563f83da01183bde3c138f65c5
#
_cell.length_a   1.000
_cell.length_b   1.000
_cell.length_c   1.000
_cell.angle_alpha   90.00
_cell.angle_beta   90.00
_cell.angle_gamma   90.00
#
_symmetry.space_group_name_H-M   'P 1'
#
loop_
_entity.id
_entity.type
_entity.pdbx_description
1 polymer ?
#
loop_
_entity_poly.entity_id
_entity_poly.type
_entity_poly.pdbx_seq_one_letter_code
_entity_poly.pdbx_strand_id
1 'polypeptide(L)'
;MAEMRLQKFLARAGVASRRHAEELIVAGRVTVNGARVTEMGVKVDPAADMVAVDGAPVALPEENATFLLHKPAGYVTTMSDPQGRPTVAALMADELLAHPGLFPVGRLDTDTTGLLLFTDDGQLGHGLLHPRRHVEKTYLALVEGVPDAGDVRRLREGVLLDDGPTLPAAVRVLEGADACRAAQLIGEGAGASGYRQRHGGK
;
A
#
# COMPACT_ATOMS: atom_id res chain seq x y z
N MET A 1 -10.91 -1.65 -24.41
CA MET A 1 -9.95 -1.90 -23.31
C MET A 1 -9.51 -3.37 -23.38
N ALA A 2 -8.32 -3.73 -22.86
CA ALA A 2 -7.92 -5.14 -22.87
C ALA A 2 -8.77 -5.96 -21.86
N GLU A 3 -9.07 -7.21 -22.21
CA GLU A 3 -9.71 -8.17 -21.31
C GLU A 3 -9.00 -8.23 -19.94
N MET A 4 -9.76 -8.34 -18.89
CA MET A 4 -9.23 -8.51 -17.54
C MET A 4 -9.96 -9.64 -16.78
N ARG A 5 -9.31 -10.21 -15.75
CA ARG A 5 -9.95 -11.20 -14.89
C ARG A 5 -11.15 -10.59 -14.15
N LEU A 6 -12.24 -11.34 -14.04
CA LEU A 6 -13.49 -10.91 -13.41
C LEU A 6 -13.29 -10.40 -11.98
N GLN A 7 -12.50 -11.09 -11.13
CA GLN A 7 -12.20 -10.61 -9.79
C GLN A 7 -11.38 -9.30 -9.77
N LYS A 8 -10.58 -9.05 -10.82
CA LYS A 8 -9.88 -7.76 -10.97
C LYS A 8 -10.87 -6.66 -11.36
N PHE A 9 -11.83 -6.97 -12.23
CA PHE A 9 -12.90 -6.05 -12.61
C PHE A 9 -13.72 -5.62 -11.39
N LEU A 10 -14.21 -6.58 -10.60
CA LEU A 10 -15.00 -6.31 -9.39
C LEU A 10 -14.23 -5.50 -8.35
N ALA A 11 -12.94 -5.80 -8.17
CA ALA A 11 -12.12 -5.04 -7.22
C ALA A 11 -11.88 -3.60 -7.70
N ARG A 12 -11.65 -3.39 -8.99
CA ARG A 12 -11.47 -2.04 -9.57
C ARG A 12 -12.76 -1.23 -9.55
N ALA A 13 -13.89 -1.90 -9.70
CA ALA A 13 -15.22 -1.29 -9.56
C ALA A 13 -15.61 -1.00 -8.09
N GLY A 14 -14.76 -1.36 -7.13
CA GLY A 14 -15.00 -1.11 -5.71
C GLY A 14 -16.01 -2.02 -5.05
N VAL A 15 -16.41 -3.10 -5.71
CA VAL A 15 -17.39 -4.07 -5.15
C VAL A 15 -16.80 -4.80 -3.93
N ALA A 16 -15.55 -5.28 -4.05
CA ALA A 16 -14.89 -6.04 -2.99
C ALA A 16 -13.37 -6.13 -3.24
N SER A 17 -12.59 -6.55 -2.25
CA SER A 17 -11.20 -6.94 -2.50
C SER A 17 -11.12 -8.09 -3.51
N ARG A 18 -9.99 -8.27 -4.20
CA ARG A 18 -9.85 -9.36 -5.19
C ARG A 18 -10.17 -10.74 -4.61
N ARG A 19 -9.75 -11.04 -3.37
CA ARG A 19 -10.04 -12.31 -2.70
C ARG A 19 -11.53 -12.44 -2.38
N HIS A 20 -12.15 -11.40 -1.86
CA HIS A 20 -13.59 -11.43 -1.58
C HIS A 20 -14.43 -11.47 -2.88
N ALA A 21 -13.96 -10.83 -3.96
CA ALA A 21 -14.57 -10.97 -5.28
C ALA A 21 -14.53 -12.42 -5.80
N GLU A 22 -13.46 -13.16 -5.51
CA GLU A 22 -13.37 -14.61 -5.81
C GLU A 22 -14.43 -15.40 -5.02
N GLU A 23 -14.65 -15.07 -3.75
CA GLU A 23 -15.71 -15.68 -2.94
C GLU A 23 -17.11 -15.39 -3.50
N LEU A 24 -17.37 -14.16 -3.94
CA LEU A 24 -18.65 -13.80 -4.59
C LEU A 24 -18.87 -14.56 -5.89
N ILE A 25 -17.82 -14.77 -6.70
CA ILE A 25 -17.90 -15.55 -7.94
C ILE A 25 -18.24 -17.01 -7.62
N VAL A 26 -17.50 -17.67 -6.72
CA VAL A 26 -17.71 -19.05 -6.33
C VAL A 26 -19.10 -19.25 -5.72
N ALA A 27 -19.61 -18.28 -4.96
CA ALA A 27 -20.96 -18.27 -4.42
C ALA A 27 -22.07 -18.08 -5.49
N GLY A 28 -21.70 -17.86 -6.76
CA GLY A 28 -22.66 -17.67 -7.86
C GLY A 28 -23.45 -16.36 -7.78
N ARG A 29 -22.93 -15.36 -7.09
CA ARG A 29 -23.55 -14.03 -6.93
C ARG A 29 -23.25 -13.10 -8.10
N VAL A 30 -22.33 -13.48 -9.00
CA VAL A 30 -21.87 -12.69 -10.13
C VAL A 30 -22.44 -13.22 -11.43
N THR A 31 -22.93 -12.33 -12.29
CA THR A 31 -23.34 -12.65 -13.66
C THR A 31 -22.54 -11.84 -14.66
N VAL A 32 -22.29 -12.44 -15.84
CA VAL A 32 -21.70 -11.77 -16.99
C VAL A 32 -22.65 -11.99 -18.17
N ASN A 33 -23.14 -10.93 -18.79
CA ASN A 33 -24.12 -10.95 -19.86
C ASN A 33 -25.38 -11.75 -19.48
N GLY A 34 -25.81 -11.67 -18.22
CA GLY A 34 -26.95 -12.38 -17.68
C GLY A 34 -26.67 -13.84 -17.29
N ALA A 35 -25.54 -14.42 -17.66
CA ALA A 35 -25.15 -15.78 -17.28
C ALA A 35 -24.42 -15.79 -15.95
N ARG A 36 -24.82 -16.69 -15.03
CA ARG A 36 -24.14 -16.87 -13.73
C ARG A 36 -22.76 -17.45 -13.93
N VAL A 37 -21.77 -16.87 -13.25
CA VAL A 37 -20.38 -17.31 -13.26
C VAL A 37 -20.00 -17.85 -11.89
N THR A 38 -19.47 -19.07 -11.84
CA THR A 38 -18.96 -19.72 -10.62
C THR A 38 -17.49 -20.15 -10.76
N GLU A 39 -16.97 -20.10 -11.98
CA GLU A 39 -15.63 -20.57 -12.29
C GLU A 39 -14.60 -19.48 -12.08
N MET A 40 -13.44 -19.88 -11.57
CA MET A 40 -12.29 -18.99 -11.40
C MET A 40 -11.56 -18.77 -12.73
N GLY A 41 -10.95 -17.59 -12.87
CA GLY A 41 -10.13 -17.29 -14.05
C GLY A 41 -10.88 -16.70 -15.24
N VAL A 42 -12.20 -16.58 -15.17
CA VAL A 42 -13.03 -15.93 -16.19
C VAL A 42 -12.53 -14.51 -16.45
N LYS A 43 -12.46 -14.14 -17.72
CA LYS A 43 -12.11 -12.81 -18.16
C LYS A 43 -13.34 -12.11 -18.74
N VAL A 44 -13.33 -10.79 -18.62
CA VAL A 44 -14.37 -9.90 -19.17
C VAL A 44 -13.73 -8.77 -19.95
N ASP A 45 -14.40 -8.35 -21.01
CA ASP A 45 -14.10 -7.11 -21.71
C ASP A 45 -14.95 -5.98 -21.08
N PRO A 46 -14.33 -5.01 -20.39
CA PRO A 46 -15.06 -3.92 -19.75
C PRO A 46 -15.87 -3.03 -20.70
N ALA A 47 -15.55 -3.08 -22.00
CA ALA A 47 -16.24 -2.28 -23.02
C ALA A 47 -17.46 -3.00 -23.62
N ALA A 48 -17.53 -4.33 -23.52
CA ALA A 48 -18.54 -5.14 -24.20
C ALA A 48 -19.41 -5.96 -23.23
N ASP A 49 -18.84 -6.41 -22.10
CA ASP A 49 -19.52 -7.30 -21.19
C ASP A 49 -20.27 -6.55 -20.09
N MET A 50 -21.50 -6.97 -19.83
CA MET A 50 -22.31 -6.49 -18.70
C MET A 50 -22.08 -7.40 -17.49
N VAL A 51 -21.46 -6.83 -16.46
CA VAL A 51 -21.23 -7.52 -15.18
C VAL A 51 -22.27 -7.05 -14.16
N ALA A 52 -22.86 -7.99 -13.40
CA ALA A 52 -23.72 -7.65 -12.28
C ALA A 52 -23.41 -8.53 -11.06
N VAL A 53 -23.63 -7.97 -9.86
CA VAL A 53 -23.53 -8.67 -8.57
C VAL A 53 -24.89 -8.60 -7.90
N ASP A 54 -25.47 -9.75 -7.53
CA ASP A 54 -26.81 -9.87 -6.95
C ASP A 54 -27.88 -9.14 -7.78
N GLY A 55 -27.70 -9.13 -9.11
CA GLY A 55 -28.59 -8.45 -10.05
C GLY A 55 -28.34 -6.95 -10.22
N ALA A 56 -27.49 -6.33 -9.41
CA ALA A 56 -27.11 -4.93 -9.56
C ALA A 56 -25.97 -4.79 -10.58
N PRO A 57 -26.13 -3.97 -11.64
CA PRO A 57 -25.07 -3.76 -12.63
C PRO A 57 -23.84 -3.08 -12.00
N VAL A 58 -22.66 -3.51 -12.45
CA VAL A 58 -21.36 -3.01 -11.99
C VAL A 58 -20.60 -2.44 -13.19
N ALA A 59 -20.12 -1.21 -13.07
CA ALA A 59 -19.30 -0.55 -14.07
C ALA A 59 -17.93 -0.14 -13.48
N LEU A 60 -16.93 -0.03 -14.35
CA LEU A 60 -15.65 0.56 -13.95
C LEU A 60 -15.78 2.10 -13.88
N PRO A 61 -14.98 2.77 -13.04
CA PRO A 61 -14.88 4.22 -13.08
C PRO A 61 -14.34 4.67 -14.45
N GLU A 62 -14.84 5.81 -14.93
CA GLU A 62 -14.44 6.38 -16.23
C GLU A 62 -12.97 6.78 -16.24
N GLU A 63 -12.49 7.34 -15.12
CA GLU A 63 -11.11 7.77 -14.93
C GLU A 63 -10.50 7.10 -13.70
N ASN A 64 -9.18 6.91 -13.74
CA ASN A 64 -8.42 6.43 -12.60
C ASN A 64 -8.13 7.59 -11.65
N ALA A 65 -8.23 7.32 -10.37
CA ALA A 65 -7.83 8.24 -9.31
C ALA A 65 -6.48 7.87 -8.69
N THR A 66 -5.74 8.89 -8.30
CA THR A 66 -4.47 8.72 -7.57
C THR A 66 -4.32 9.84 -6.55
N PHE A 67 -4.06 9.48 -5.30
CA PHE A 67 -3.91 10.39 -4.17
C PHE A 67 -2.59 10.16 -3.47
N LEU A 68 -2.06 11.23 -2.89
CA LEU A 68 -0.88 11.21 -2.03
C LEU A 68 -1.32 11.46 -0.59
N LEU A 69 -1.08 10.48 0.27
CA LEU A 69 -1.30 10.62 1.71
C LEU A 69 0.05 10.84 2.40
N HIS A 70 0.16 11.88 3.21
CA HIS A 70 1.20 11.91 4.24
C HIS A 70 0.72 11.07 5.43
N LYS A 71 1.11 9.79 5.46
CA LYS A 71 0.68 8.86 6.51
C LYS A 71 1.26 9.30 7.86
N PRO A 72 0.44 9.55 8.88
CA PRO A 72 0.93 9.75 10.24
C PRO A 72 1.31 8.43 10.92
N ALA A 73 2.03 8.49 12.04
CA ALA A 73 2.25 7.35 12.91
C ALA A 73 0.94 6.86 13.54
N GLY A 74 0.91 5.60 13.99
CA GLY A 74 -0.23 4.99 14.67
C GLY A 74 -1.27 4.34 13.75
N TYR A 75 -1.09 4.40 12.44
CA TYR A 75 -2.01 3.80 11.46
C TYR A 75 -1.39 2.61 10.74
N VAL A 76 -2.12 1.51 10.68
CA VAL A 76 -1.72 0.31 9.92
C VAL A 76 -1.99 0.52 8.43
N THR A 77 -1.04 0.17 7.56
CA THR A 77 -1.23 0.25 6.11
C THR A 77 -2.04 -0.96 5.62
N THR A 78 -3.35 -0.86 5.79
CA THR A 78 -4.33 -1.86 5.33
C THR A 78 -5.66 -1.18 5.04
N MET A 79 -6.48 -1.80 4.19
CA MET A 79 -7.86 -1.37 3.93
C MET A 79 -8.84 -1.85 5.02
N SER A 80 -8.50 -2.93 5.73
CA SER A 80 -9.30 -3.49 6.83
C SER A 80 -8.38 -4.18 7.82
N ASP A 81 -8.68 -4.05 9.11
CA ASP A 81 -7.92 -4.70 10.18
C ASP A 81 -8.85 -5.49 11.10
N PRO A 82 -8.71 -6.83 11.19
CA PRO A 82 -9.56 -7.66 12.05
C PRO A 82 -9.39 -7.36 13.55
N GLN A 83 -8.27 -6.73 13.94
CA GLN A 83 -7.98 -6.37 15.33
C GLN A 83 -8.56 -4.99 15.71
N GLY A 84 -9.20 -4.28 14.77
CA GLY A 84 -9.81 -2.97 15.02
C GLY A 84 -8.80 -1.83 15.22
N ARG A 85 -7.54 -2.00 14.82
CA ARG A 85 -6.53 -0.92 14.91
C ARG A 85 -6.85 0.17 13.86
N PRO A 86 -6.48 1.44 14.12
CA PRO A 86 -6.60 2.51 13.13
C PRO A 86 -5.89 2.14 11.82
N THR A 87 -6.57 2.34 10.69
CA THR A 87 -6.02 1.99 9.37
C THR A 87 -5.90 3.22 8.48
N VAL A 88 -5.04 3.15 7.48
CA VAL A 88 -4.92 4.21 6.47
C VAL A 88 -6.21 4.41 5.67
N ALA A 89 -7.08 3.41 5.59
CA ALA A 89 -8.40 3.54 4.97
C ALA A 89 -9.28 4.55 5.71
N ALA A 90 -9.17 4.65 7.04
CA ALA A 90 -9.93 5.64 7.82
C ALA A 90 -9.49 7.09 7.52
N LEU A 91 -8.23 7.28 7.11
CA LEU A 91 -7.70 8.59 6.72
C LEU A 91 -8.11 9.00 5.30
N MET A 92 -8.61 8.07 4.51
CA MET A 92 -9.01 8.23 3.11
C MET A 92 -10.51 7.97 2.92
N ALA A 93 -11.32 8.17 3.98
CA ALA A 93 -12.73 7.78 3.97
C ALA A 93 -13.53 8.49 2.87
N ASP A 94 -13.34 9.78 2.69
CA ASP A 94 -14.05 10.58 1.69
C ASP A 94 -13.64 10.20 0.28
N GLU A 95 -12.35 10.00 0.05
CA GLU A 95 -11.79 9.56 -1.25
C GLU A 95 -12.26 8.14 -1.60
N LEU A 96 -12.37 7.26 -0.58
CA LEU A 96 -12.88 5.90 -0.76
C LEU A 96 -14.38 5.85 -1.06
N LEU A 97 -15.16 6.81 -0.59
CA LEU A 97 -16.57 6.94 -0.99
C LEU A 97 -16.70 7.32 -2.46
N ALA A 98 -15.84 8.22 -2.95
CA ALA A 98 -15.84 8.65 -4.35
C ALA A 98 -15.16 7.62 -5.28
N HIS A 99 -14.14 6.93 -4.78
CA HIS A 99 -13.31 5.97 -5.52
C HIS A 99 -13.14 4.68 -4.73
N PRO A 100 -14.16 3.82 -4.64
CA PRO A 100 -14.14 2.64 -3.77
C PRO A 100 -13.13 1.57 -4.18
N GLY A 101 -12.56 1.68 -5.39
CA GLY A 101 -11.48 0.82 -5.89
C GLY A 101 -10.07 1.22 -5.45
N LEU A 102 -9.89 2.30 -4.67
CA LEU A 102 -8.58 2.75 -4.20
C LEU A 102 -7.91 1.72 -3.28
N PHE A 103 -6.60 1.59 -3.43
CA PHE A 103 -5.75 0.77 -2.56
C PHE A 103 -4.37 1.45 -2.35
N PRO A 104 -3.70 1.21 -1.22
CA PRO A 104 -2.37 1.75 -0.97
C PRO A 104 -1.30 1.05 -1.82
N VAL A 105 -0.40 1.82 -2.42
CA VAL A 105 0.72 1.33 -3.22
C VAL A 105 1.94 1.14 -2.32
N GLY A 106 2.13 -0.08 -1.87
CA GLY A 106 3.14 -0.43 -0.87
C GLY A 106 2.63 -0.25 0.56
N ARG A 107 3.56 -0.26 1.50
CA ARG A 107 3.24 -0.15 2.93
C ARG A 107 4.32 0.66 3.65
N LEU A 108 3.88 1.38 4.65
CA LEU A 108 4.69 1.93 5.72
C LEU A 108 4.25 1.27 7.03
N ASP A 109 5.17 0.99 7.92
CA ASP A 109 4.87 0.41 9.23
C ASP A 109 4.04 1.37 10.08
N THR A 110 3.44 0.86 11.15
CA THR A 110 2.52 1.62 11.99
C THR A 110 3.15 2.92 12.49
N ASP A 111 4.40 2.85 12.93
CA ASP A 111 5.12 4.00 13.51
C ASP A 111 5.91 4.81 12.48
N THR A 112 5.94 4.37 11.22
CA THR A 112 6.56 5.08 10.13
C THR A 112 5.62 6.17 9.60
N THR A 113 6.15 7.38 9.43
CA THR A 113 5.45 8.50 8.79
C THR A 113 5.99 8.72 7.38
N GLY A 114 5.21 9.36 6.52
CA GLY A 114 5.68 9.76 5.20
C GLY A 114 4.71 9.47 4.06
N LEU A 115 5.24 9.52 2.85
CA LEU A 115 4.47 9.43 1.62
C LEU A 115 3.93 8.03 1.38
N LEU A 116 2.60 7.93 1.28
CA LEU A 116 1.89 6.73 0.84
C LEU A 116 0.97 7.09 -0.32
N LEU A 117 1.15 6.41 -1.44
CA LEU A 117 0.32 6.58 -2.62
C LEU A 117 -0.91 5.68 -2.53
N PHE A 118 -2.09 6.21 -2.88
CA PHE A 118 -3.31 5.45 -3.14
C PHE A 118 -3.69 5.57 -4.60
N THR A 119 -4.13 4.47 -5.23
CA THR A 119 -4.64 4.49 -6.60
C THR A 119 -5.64 3.37 -6.82
N ASP A 120 -6.54 3.53 -7.78
CA ASP A 120 -7.37 2.46 -8.35
C ASP A 120 -6.77 1.90 -9.66
N ASP A 121 -5.68 2.51 -10.16
CA ASP A 121 -4.93 1.99 -11.30
C ASP A 121 -3.95 0.87 -10.86
N GLY A 122 -4.40 -0.36 -11.02
CA GLY A 122 -3.56 -1.52 -10.72
C GLY A 122 -2.35 -1.69 -11.63
N GLN A 123 -2.25 -1.00 -12.78
CA GLN A 123 -1.04 -1.01 -13.62
C GLN A 123 0.00 -0.06 -13.05
N LEU A 124 -0.43 1.14 -12.67
CA LEU A 124 0.42 2.12 -11.98
C LEU A 124 0.97 1.50 -10.67
N GLY A 125 0.08 0.98 -9.81
CA GLY A 125 0.47 0.36 -8.55
C GLY A 125 1.48 -0.77 -8.74
N HIS A 126 1.22 -1.69 -9.67
CA HIS A 126 2.15 -2.77 -10.02
C HIS A 126 3.48 -2.22 -10.57
N GLY A 127 3.44 -1.19 -11.43
CA GLY A 127 4.64 -0.58 -12.00
C GLY A 127 5.55 0.02 -10.94
N LEU A 128 4.97 0.69 -9.93
CA LEU A 128 5.72 1.31 -8.84
C LEU A 128 6.30 0.31 -7.83
N LEU A 129 5.65 -0.85 -7.67
CA LEU A 129 6.09 -1.87 -6.72
C LEU A 129 6.97 -2.95 -7.34
N HIS A 130 6.97 -3.08 -8.67
CA HIS A 130 7.66 -4.19 -9.33
C HIS A 130 9.18 -4.05 -9.23
N PRO A 131 9.92 -5.06 -8.71
CA PRO A 131 11.38 -4.97 -8.48
C PRO A 131 12.17 -4.56 -9.72
N ARG A 132 11.75 -4.99 -10.92
CA ARG A 132 12.44 -4.65 -12.18
C ARG A 132 12.34 -3.18 -12.59
N ARG A 133 11.44 -2.40 -12.00
CA ARG A 133 11.28 -0.97 -12.29
C ARG A 133 12.21 -0.10 -11.45
N HIS A 134 12.78 -0.63 -10.39
CA HIS A 134 13.74 0.04 -9.51
C HIS A 134 13.33 1.46 -9.11
N VAL A 135 12.03 1.65 -8.78
CA VAL A 135 11.57 2.95 -8.27
C VAL A 135 12.23 3.19 -6.92
N GLU A 136 13.11 4.18 -6.88
CA GLU A 136 13.86 4.53 -5.66
C GLU A 136 12.92 5.04 -4.58
N LYS A 137 13.14 4.60 -3.34
CA LYS A 137 12.43 5.03 -2.15
C LYS A 137 13.44 5.47 -1.11
N THR A 138 13.36 6.71 -0.69
CA THR A 138 14.28 7.30 0.30
C THR A 138 13.62 7.32 1.67
N TYR A 139 14.35 6.85 2.68
CA TYR A 139 13.91 6.84 4.08
C TYR A 139 14.90 7.58 4.96
N LEU A 140 14.38 8.31 5.92
CA LEU A 140 15.13 8.77 7.08
C LEU A 140 14.84 7.82 8.25
N ALA A 141 15.87 7.25 8.85
CA ALA A 141 15.74 6.35 9.97
C ALA A 141 16.54 6.88 11.18
N LEU A 142 15.87 6.99 12.32
CA LEU A 142 16.52 7.20 13.60
C LEU A 142 16.74 5.83 14.24
N VAL A 143 17.99 5.50 14.54
CA VAL A 143 18.38 4.20 15.10
C VAL A 143 19.00 4.36 16.48
N GLU A 144 18.94 3.32 17.29
CA GLU A 144 19.67 3.26 18.56
C GLU A 144 21.15 2.96 18.30
N GLY A 145 22.03 3.66 19.01
CA GLY A 145 23.48 3.52 18.86
C GLY A 145 24.04 4.30 17.66
N VAL A 146 25.30 4.05 17.35
CA VAL A 146 26.03 4.67 16.24
C VAL A 146 26.44 3.56 15.26
N PRO A 147 25.90 3.53 14.04
CA PRO A 147 26.30 2.53 13.05
C PRO A 147 27.77 2.63 12.73
N ASP A 148 28.47 1.52 12.74
CA ASP A 148 29.87 1.44 12.32
C ASP A 148 30.01 1.26 10.81
N ALA A 149 31.26 1.29 10.29
CA ALA A 149 31.53 1.11 8.87
C ALA A 149 31.11 -0.33 8.37
N GLY A 150 31.10 -1.31 9.26
CA GLY A 150 30.64 -2.67 8.96
C GLY A 150 29.14 -2.74 8.80
N ASP A 151 28.38 -2.05 9.65
CA ASP A 151 26.92 -1.94 9.57
C ASP A 151 26.51 -1.29 8.25
N VAL A 152 27.10 -0.16 7.93
CA VAL A 152 26.85 0.58 6.68
C VAL A 152 27.18 -0.29 5.45
N ARG A 153 28.29 -1.04 5.49
CA ARG A 153 28.66 -1.93 4.40
C ARG A 153 27.65 -3.07 4.23
N ARG A 154 27.22 -3.72 5.32
CA ARG A 154 26.19 -4.78 5.27
C ARG A 154 24.88 -4.28 4.65
N LEU A 155 24.42 -3.10 5.04
CA LEU A 155 23.22 -2.50 4.44
C LEU A 155 23.37 -2.19 2.95
N ARG A 156 24.59 -1.78 2.53
CA ARG A 156 24.88 -1.49 1.12
C ARG A 156 25.00 -2.74 0.26
N GLU A 157 25.46 -3.84 0.82
CA GLU A 157 25.62 -5.12 0.14
C GLU A 157 24.33 -5.96 0.16
N GLY A 158 23.42 -5.66 1.07
CA GLY A 158 22.23 -6.42 1.37
C GLY A 158 22.37 -7.25 2.65
N VAL A 159 21.29 -7.36 3.40
CA VAL A 159 21.21 -8.08 4.69
C VAL A 159 20.35 -9.33 4.49
N LEU A 160 20.78 -10.45 5.07
CA LEU A 160 19.98 -11.66 5.09
C LEU A 160 18.92 -11.53 6.20
N LEU A 161 17.64 -11.59 5.81
CA LEU A 161 16.48 -11.66 6.68
C LEU A 161 15.91 -13.08 6.66
N ASP A 162 14.92 -13.35 7.53
CA ASP A 162 14.28 -14.67 7.62
C ASP A 162 13.58 -15.09 6.32
N ASP A 163 13.10 -14.13 5.55
CA ASP A 163 12.42 -14.32 4.25
C ASP A 163 13.34 -14.16 3.03
N GLY A 164 14.65 -13.97 3.25
CA GLY A 164 15.66 -13.90 2.20
C GLY A 164 16.53 -12.64 2.24
N PRO A 165 17.49 -12.51 1.30
CA PRO A 165 18.36 -11.35 1.25
C PRO A 165 17.63 -10.10 0.76
N THR A 166 17.93 -8.96 1.38
CA THR A 166 17.47 -7.65 0.90
C THR A 166 18.24 -7.25 -0.36
N LEU A 167 17.68 -6.37 -1.16
CA LEU A 167 18.43 -5.70 -2.22
C LEU A 167 19.46 -4.74 -1.61
N PRO A 168 20.60 -4.47 -2.33
CA PRO A 168 21.55 -3.44 -1.99
C PRO A 168 20.87 -2.07 -1.81
N ALA A 169 21.30 -1.29 -0.81
CA ALA A 169 20.75 0.03 -0.52
C ALA A 169 21.84 1.12 -0.56
N ALA A 170 21.49 2.31 -1.05
CA ALA A 170 22.34 3.49 -0.87
C ALA A 170 22.16 4.01 0.57
N VAL A 171 23.20 3.92 1.38
CA VAL A 171 23.15 4.31 2.80
C VAL A 171 24.13 5.44 3.09
N ARG A 172 23.65 6.46 3.76
CA ARG A 172 24.45 7.58 4.28
C ARG A 172 24.11 7.81 5.76
N VAL A 173 25.11 7.76 6.63
CA VAL A 173 24.98 8.20 8.01
C VAL A 173 24.98 9.73 8.00
N LEU A 174 24.00 10.33 8.68
CA LEU A 174 23.92 11.77 8.86
C LEU A 174 24.61 12.16 10.16
N GLU A 175 25.37 13.25 10.13
CA GLU A 175 26.11 13.76 11.28
C GLU A 175 25.84 15.26 11.49
N GLY A 176 26.16 15.77 12.68
CA GLY A 176 26.10 17.20 12.98
C GLY A 176 24.72 17.82 12.71
N ALA A 177 24.72 18.92 12.01
CA ALA A 177 23.49 19.69 11.71
C ALA A 177 22.48 18.92 10.87
N ASP A 178 22.93 18.05 9.94
CA ASP A 178 22.05 17.23 9.12
C ASP A 178 21.34 16.17 9.95
N ALA A 179 22.02 15.54 10.89
CA ALA A 179 21.42 14.57 11.82
C ALA A 179 20.39 15.26 12.73
N CYS A 180 20.69 16.44 13.26
CA CYS A 180 19.75 17.21 14.07
C CYS A 180 18.48 17.58 13.28
N ARG A 181 18.64 18.05 12.04
CA ARG A 181 17.51 18.39 11.17
C ARG A 181 16.65 17.16 10.85
N ALA A 182 17.28 16.03 10.53
CA ALA A 182 16.58 14.78 10.25
C ALA A 182 15.79 14.29 11.48
N ALA A 183 16.38 14.37 12.68
CA ALA A 183 15.71 13.99 13.93
C ALA A 183 14.49 14.89 14.23
N GLN A 184 14.57 16.19 13.95
CA GLN A 184 13.44 17.12 14.06
C GLN A 184 12.29 16.72 13.11
N LEU A 185 12.59 16.48 11.82
CA LEU A 185 11.58 16.05 10.85
C LEU A 185 10.88 14.75 11.25
N ILE A 186 11.63 13.79 11.78
CA ILE A 186 11.05 12.53 12.29
C ILE A 186 10.18 12.82 13.52
N GLY A 187 10.64 13.67 14.45
CA GLY A 187 9.89 14.04 15.65
C GLY A 187 8.61 14.82 15.35
N GLU A 188 8.62 15.74 14.42
CA GLU A 188 7.44 16.49 13.97
C GLU A 188 6.45 15.60 13.23
N GLY A 189 6.93 14.67 12.39
CA GLY A 189 6.09 13.70 11.66
C GLY A 189 5.47 12.64 12.57
N ALA A 190 6.10 12.31 13.69
CA ALA A 190 5.62 11.32 14.65
C ALA A 190 4.46 11.81 15.53
N GLY A 191 3.99 13.05 15.37
CA GLY A 191 2.88 13.68 16.14
C GLY A 191 2.83 13.23 17.58
N ALA A 192 3.26 14.05 18.52
CA ALA A 192 3.10 14.00 20.00
C ALA A 192 2.99 12.66 20.76
N SER A 193 3.21 11.51 20.17
CA SER A 193 3.35 10.25 20.92
C SER A 193 4.82 10.02 21.25
N GLY A 194 5.25 10.68 22.26
CA GLY A 194 6.27 10.39 23.23
C GLY A 194 7.51 9.61 22.82
N TYR A 195 8.37 10.12 21.94
CA TYR A 195 9.78 9.72 22.00
C TYR A 195 10.44 10.40 23.18
N ARG A 196 10.42 9.75 24.34
CA ARG A 196 11.25 10.15 25.49
C ARG A 196 12.70 9.80 25.17
N GLN A 197 13.51 10.79 24.86
CA GLN A 197 14.96 10.69 24.94
C GLN A 197 15.34 10.14 26.34
N ARG A 198 15.73 8.86 26.41
CA ARG A 198 16.39 8.34 27.62
C ARG A 198 17.79 8.93 27.63
N HIS A 199 17.97 10.03 28.34
CA HIS A 199 19.30 10.47 28.72
C HIS A 199 19.93 9.36 29.54
N GLY A 200 20.97 8.74 29.00
CA GLY A 200 21.84 7.84 29.71
C GLY A 200 22.48 8.60 30.87
N GLY A 201 22.02 8.36 32.07
CA GLY A 201 22.75 8.71 33.30
C GLY A 201 23.84 7.67 33.54
N LYS A 202 25.06 8.18 33.58
CA LYS A 202 26.33 7.66 34.11
C LYS A 202 26.49 6.14 34.27
#